data_6dd0f10c03ff4f7d256caa5190f73794
#
_entry.id   6dd0f10c03ff4f7d256caa5190f73794
#
_cell.length_a   1.000
_cell.length_b   1.000
_cell.length_c   1.000
_cell.angle_alpha   90.00
_cell.angle_beta   90.00
_cell.angle_gamma   90.00
#
_symmetry.space_group_name_H-M   'P 1'
#
loop_
_entity.id
_entity.type
_entity.pdbx_description
1 polymer ?
#
loop_
_entity_poly.entity_id
_entity_poly.type
_entity_poly.pdbx_seq_one_letter_code
_entity_poly.pdbx_strand_id
1 'polypeptide(L)'
;MKERVSAYAAAGVDTEAGDRAVELMKAAVGRTLGADVVGGVGGFAGMVDVSALKEFQRPLLATSTDGVGTKIAVARALDVHDTIGQDLVGMVVDDVAVVGARPLLMTDYIACGRVVPERIADVVRGVARACEFVGAPLLGGETAEHPGLMASDDYDVAGAAVGAVEADAVLGPERVEAGDVVLAIASSGLHSNGYSLVRRIVAESGWPLDRDVPEFGRTLGEELLEPTRLYSPLCLEVSRRVHAFSHVTGGGLAANLARVVPVGMCAAIDRSSIEVPPVFSVVRELGGVAWEDLEDTLNMGVGMVAVLAEEEVDAVV
;
A
#
# COMPACT_ATOMS: atom_id res chain seq x y z
N MET A 1 -41.82 -19.61 16.20
CA MET A 1 -41.34 -18.47 16.99
C MET A 1 -40.68 -17.49 15.99
N LYS A 2 -41.13 -16.26 15.92
CA LYS A 2 -40.38 -15.25 15.12
C LYS A 2 -39.08 -14.94 15.86
N GLU A 3 -37.94 -15.17 15.23
CA GLU A 3 -36.65 -14.71 15.75
C GLU A 3 -36.75 -13.22 16.09
N ARG A 4 -36.33 -12.87 17.29
CA ARG A 4 -36.37 -11.51 17.78
C ARG A 4 -35.16 -10.77 17.22
N VAL A 5 -35.33 -10.06 16.12
CA VAL A 5 -34.30 -9.14 15.60
C VAL A 5 -33.87 -8.19 16.72
N SER A 6 -32.58 -8.10 17.00
CA SER A 6 -32.05 -7.18 18.02
C SER A 6 -32.32 -5.73 17.61
N ALA A 7 -32.42 -4.81 18.58
CA ALA A 7 -32.58 -3.40 18.29
C ALA A 7 -31.37 -2.84 17.47
N TYR A 8 -30.19 -3.41 17.65
CA TYR A 8 -28.96 -3.04 16.97
C TYR A 8 -28.97 -3.52 15.51
N ALA A 9 -29.41 -4.77 15.25
CA ALA A 9 -29.62 -5.25 13.89
C ALA A 9 -30.75 -4.48 13.16
N ALA A 10 -31.81 -4.07 13.89
CA ALA A 10 -32.84 -3.21 13.32
C ALA A 10 -32.33 -1.79 12.96
N ALA A 11 -31.24 -1.35 13.58
CA ALA A 11 -30.52 -0.10 13.24
C ALA A 11 -29.50 -0.26 12.10
N GLY A 12 -29.34 -1.48 11.55
CA GLY A 12 -28.46 -1.76 10.41
C GLY A 12 -27.07 -2.29 10.78
N VAL A 13 -26.84 -2.72 12.04
CA VAL A 13 -25.55 -3.29 12.46
C VAL A 13 -25.72 -4.78 12.77
N ASP A 14 -24.98 -5.61 12.01
CA ASP A 14 -25.03 -7.07 12.12
C ASP A 14 -23.78 -7.62 12.86
N THR A 15 -23.92 -7.80 14.17
CA THR A 15 -22.81 -8.33 15.00
C THR A 15 -22.46 -9.78 14.67
N GLU A 16 -23.42 -10.63 14.23
CA GLU A 16 -23.14 -12.01 13.86
C GLU A 16 -22.31 -12.09 12.58
N ALA A 17 -22.58 -11.19 11.61
CA ALA A 17 -21.76 -11.06 10.42
C ALA A 17 -20.34 -10.60 10.76
N GLY A 18 -20.17 -9.67 11.71
CA GLY A 18 -18.88 -9.25 12.24
C GLY A 18 -18.08 -10.42 12.84
N ASP A 19 -18.69 -11.19 13.75
CA ASP A 19 -18.08 -12.36 14.38
C ASP A 19 -17.66 -13.42 13.34
N ARG A 20 -18.50 -13.64 12.33
CA ARG A 20 -18.17 -14.54 11.22
C ARG A 20 -16.98 -14.06 10.39
N ALA A 21 -16.88 -12.76 10.08
CA ALA A 21 -15.74 -12.19 9.38
C ALA A 21 -14.45 -12.45 10.17
N VAL A 22 -14.45 -12.19 11.48
CA VAL A 22 -13.30 -12.45 12.37
C VAL A 22 -12.89 -13.92 12.33
N GLU A 23 -13.83 -14.86 12.41
CA GLU A 23 -13.49 -16.29 12.35
C GLU A 23 -12.87 -16.69 10.99
N LEU A 24 -13.38 -16.14 9.87
CA LEU A 24 -12.87 -16.43 8.53
C LEU A 24 -11.44 -15.91 8.29
N MET A 25 -11.02 -14.79 8.92
CA MET A 25 -9.69 -14.19 8.74
C MET A 25 -8.67 -14.64 9.79
N LYS A 26 -9.10 -15.19 10.93
CA LYS A 26 -8.28 -15.52 12.11
C LYS A 26 -7.02 -16.33 11.79
N ALA A 27 -7.14 -17.35 10.93
CA ALA A 27 -5.99 -18.15 10.53
C ALA A 27 -4.96 -17.39 9.69
N ALA A 28 -5.41 -16.45 8.86
CA ALA A 28 -4.53 -15.62 8.04
C ALA A 28 -3.78 -14.61 8.93
N VAL A 29 -4.49 -13.90 9.80
CA VAL A 29 -3.87 -12.97 10.77
C VAL A 29 -2.89 -13.72 11.68
N GLY A 30 -3.27 -14.91 12.17
CA GLY A 30 -2.41 -15.73 13.04
C GLY A 30 -1.04 -16.06 12.43
N ARG A 31 -0.92 -16.19 11.11
CA ARG A 31 0.38 -16.42 10.44
C ARG A 31 1.33 -15.23 10.47
N THR A 32 0.80 -14.03 10.59
CA THR A 32 1.63 -12.81 10.68
C THR A 32 2.27 -12.62 12.06
N LEU A 33 1.74 -13.31 13.08
CA LEU A 33 2.14 -13.14 14.48
C LEU A 33 3.44 -13.90 14.74
N GLY A 34 4.54 -13.17 14.86
CA GLY A 34 5.86 -13.70 15.22
C GLY A 34 6.03 -13.94 16.72
N ALA A 35 7.23 -14.39 17.09
CA ALA A 35 7.58 -14.68 18.49
C ALA A 35 7.52 -13.44 19.40
N ASP A 36 7.69 -12.26 18.82
CA ASP A 36 7.68 -10.98 19.56
C ASP A 36 6.26 -10.48 19.84
N VAL A 37 5.22 -11.12 19.28
CA VAL A 37 3.84 -10.73 19.54
C VAL A 37 3.37 -11.33 20.86
N VAL A 38 2.87 -10.48 21.76
CA VAL A 38 2.37 -10.86 23.08
C VAL A 38 0.85 -10.89 23.07
N GLY A 39 0.28 -12.06 23.36
CA GLY A 39 -1.15 -12.28 23.30
C GLY A 39 -1.58 -12.84 21.94
N GLY A 40 -2.86 -12.72 21.62
CA GLY A 40 -3.46 -13.24 20.38
C GLY A 40 -4.55 -12.32 19.84
N VAL A 41 -5.20 -12.75 18.76
CA VAL A 41 -6.34 -12.06 18.14
C VAL A 41 -7.52 -12.02 19.10
N GLY A 42 -8.18 -10.86 19.25
CA GLY A 42 -9.42 -10.69 20.02
C GLY A 42 -9.27 -9.99 21.37
N GLY A 43 -8.08 -9.47 21.70
CA GLY A 43 -7.89 -8.55 22.84
C GLY A 43 -8.28 -7.11 22.50
N PHE A 44 -8.37 -6.24 23.51
CA PHE A 44 -8.59 -4.81 23.30
C PHE A 44 -7.43 -4.10 22.61
N ALA A 45 -6.20 -4.60 22.76
CA ALA A 45 -5.02 -4.08 22.13
C ALA A 45 -4.06 -5.22 21.75
N GLY A 46 -3.46 -5.13 20.57
CA GLY A 46 -2.31 -5.94 20.21
C GLY A 46 -1.05 -5.41 20.88
N MET A 47 -0.13 -6.31 21.22
CA MET A 47 1.14 -5.96 21.85
C MET A 47 2.30 -6.64 21.15
N VAL A 48 3.42 -5.92 21.04
CA VAL A 48 4.68 -6.46 20.53
C VAL A 48 5.79 -6.22 21.55
N ASP A 49 6.64 -7.21 21.77
CA ASP A 49 7.83 -7.06 22.61
C ASP A 49 8.91 -6.27 21.86
N VAL A 50 9.20 -5.09 22.35
CA VAL A 50 10.21 -4.19 21.79
C VAL A 50 11.53 -4.26 22.53
N SER A 51 11.80 -5.34 23.28
CA SER A 51 13.02 -5.49 24.06
C SER A 51 14.30 -5.41 23.22
N ALA A 52 14.24 -5.78 21.94
CA ALA A 52 15.35 -5.63 21.01
C ALA A 52 15.81 -4.17 20.83
N LEU A 53 14.93 -3.18 21.06
CA LEU A 53 15.30 -1.75 20.99
C LEU A 53 16.25 -1.32 22.11
N LYS A 54 16.47 -2.15 23.13
CA LYS A 54 17.49 -1.89 24.17
C LYS A 54 18.91 -1.94 23.63
N GLU A 55 19.13 -2.57 22.50
CA GLU A 55 20.43 -2.63 21.81
C GLU A 55 20.73 -1.35 21.03
N PHE A 56 19.70 -0.53 20.77
CA PHE A 56 19.85 0.75 20.11
C PHE A 56 20.41 1.79 21.07
N GLN A 57 21.25 2.69 20.57
CA GLN A 57 21.74 3.82 21.35
C GLN A 57 20.68 4.92 21.46
N ARG A 58 19.99 5.18 20.35
CA ARG A 58 18.92 6.18 20.26
C ARG A 58 17.82 5.69 19.31
N PRO A 59 16.93 4.79 19.78
CA PRO A 59 15.85 4.28 18.95
C PRO A 59 14.85 5.39 18.60
N LEU A 60 14.51 5.49 17.32
CA LEU A 60 13.42 6.33 16.82
C LEU A 60 12.28 5.44 16.36
N LEU A 61 11.05 5.87 16.59
CA LEU A 61 9.86 5.26 16.00
C LEU A 61 9.41 6.07 14.79
N ALA A 62 9.22 5.39 13.67
CA ALA A 62 8.59 5.92 12.46
C ALA A 62 7.16 5.38 12.37
N THR A 63 6.24 6.18 11.89
CA THR A 63 4.86 5.76 11.66
C THR A 63 4.36 6.30 10.33
N SER A 64 3.54 5.51 9.64
CA SER A 64 2.79 5.90 8.47
C SER A 64 1.33 5.48 8.63
N THR A 65 0.44 6.26 8.04
CA THR A 65 -0.99 5.95 7.95
C THR A 65 -1.48 6.34 6.56
N ASP A 66 -2.08 5.41 5.85
CA ASP A 66 -2.62 5.64 4.51
C ASP A 66 -3.81 4.71 4.24
N GLY A 67 -4.46 4.89 3.10
CA GLY A 67 -5.54 4.07 2.58
C GLY A 67 -5.27 3.58 1.17
N VAL A 68 -6.17 2.74 0.66
CA VAL A 68 -6.08 2.24 -0.72
C VAL A 68 -6.62 3.27 -1.73
N GLY A 69 -7.57 4.08 -1.30
CA GLY A 69 -8.22 5.05 -2.16
C GLY A 69 -9.19 4.42 -3.17
N THR A 70 -9.41 5.10 -4.29
CA THR A 70 -10.53 4.80 -5.19
C THR A 70 -10.33 3.57 -6.09
N LYS A 71 -9.19 2.88 -6.02
CA LYS A 71 -8.97 1.54 -6.60
C LYS A 71 -10.01 0.53 -6.09
N ILE A 72 -10.45 0.68 -4.84
CA ILE A 72 -11.52 -0.14 -4.23
C ILE A 72 -12.77 -0.23 -5.11
N ALA A 73 -13.11 0.81 -5.85
CA ALA A 73 -14.29 0.77 -6.74
C ALA A 73 -14.11 -0.21 -7.91
N VAL A 74 -12.88 -0.46 -8.38
CA VAL A 74 -12.58 -1.49 -9.38
C VAL A 74 -12.71 -2.88 -8.74
N ALA A 75 -12.17 -3.07 -7.53
CA ALA A 75 -12.30 -4.30 -6.77
C ALA A 75 -13.76 -4.69 -6.55
N ARG A 76 -14.60 -3.73 -6.19
CA ARG A 76 -16.05 -3.92 -6.02
C ARG A 76 -16.76 -4.28 -7.33
N ALA A 77 -16.39 -3.63 -8.43
CA ALA A 77 -17.02 -3.89 -9.73
C ALA A 77 -16.70 -5.29 -10.26
N LEU A 78 -15.56 -5.86 -9.86
CA LEU A 78 -15.10 -7.21 -10.24
C LEU A 78 -15.40 -8.27 -9.18
N ASP A 79 -15.84 -7.85 -7.99
CA ASP A 79 -16.00 -8.71 -6.79
C ASP A 79 -14.71 -9.49 -6.43
N VAL A 80 -13.55 -8.79 -6.56
CA VAL A 80 -12.21 -9.30 -6.24
C VAL A 80 -11.58 -8.37 -5.19
N HIS A 81 -11.38 -8.84 -3.97
CA HIS A 81 -11.08 -7.99 -2.83
C HIS A 81 -9.73 -8.29 -2.15
N ASP A 82 -9.10 -9.43 -2.41
CA ASP A 82 -7.86 -9.84 -1.74
C ASP A 82 -6.62 -9.06 -2.21
N THR A 83 -6.64 -8.47 -3.41
CA THR A 83 -5.55 -7.63 -3.92
C THR A 83 -5.44 -6.31 -3.17
N ILE A 84 -6.57 -5.75 -2.73
CA ILE A 84 -6.67 -4.47 -2.01
C ILE A 84 -5.87 -4.49 -0.70
N GLY A 85 -5.82 -5.63 -0.02
CA GLY A 85 -5.01 -5.76 1.20
C GLY A 85 -3.52 -5.57 0.97
N GLN A 86 -2.98 -6.06 -0.17
CA GLN A 86 -1.58 -5.83 -0.54
C GLN A 86 -1.34 -4.36 -0.90
N ASP A 87 -2.28 -3.72 -1.59
CA ASP A 87 -2.20 -2.28 -1.89
C ASP A 87 -2.08 -1.47 -0.59
N LEU A 88 -2.89 -1.79 0.43
CA LEU A 88 -2.83 -1.12 1.72
C LEU A 88 -1.45 -1.26 2.38
N VAL A 89 -0.92 -2.49 2.44
CA VAL A 89 0.39 -2.75 3.06
C VAL A 89 1.51 -2.00 2.32
N GLY A 90 1.49 -1.99 0.98
CA GLY A 90 2.44 -1.23 0.17
C GLY A 90 2.41 0.26 0.49
N MET A 91 1.21 0.86 0.56
CA MET A 91 1.09 2.30 0.88
C MET A 91 1.60 2.65 2.28
N VAL A 92 1.38 1.76 3.26
CA VAL A 92 1.66 2.07 4.68
C VAL A 92 3.05 1.63 5.10
N VAL A 93 3.48 0.41 4.76
CA VAL A 93 4.72 -0.19 5.27
C VAL A 93 5.93 0.28 4.48
N ASP A 94 5.80 0.50 3.17
CA ASP A 94 6.91 1.02 2.37
C ASP A 94 7.30 2.44 2.80
N ASP A 95 6.34 3.29 3.22
CA ASP A 95 6.62 4.61 3.77
C ASP A 95 7.38 4.56 5.11
N VAL A 96 7.25 3.49 5.88
CA VAL A 96 8.08 3.25 7.07
C VAL A 96 9.49 2.80 6.67
N ALA A 97 9.59 1.96 5.65
CA ALA A 97 10.88 1.41 5.21
C ALA A 97 11.77 2.44 4.50
N VAL A 98 11.19 3.45 3.80
CA VAL A 98 11.98 4.47 3.08
C VAL A 98 12.85 5.33 3.98
N VAL A 99 12.53 5.45 5.27
CA VAL A 99 13.37 6.14 6.25
C VAL A 99 14.37 5.19 6.95
N GLY A 100 14.48 3.94 6.48
CA GLY A 100 15.35 2.92 7.08
C GLY A 100 14.75 2.24 8.33
N ALA A 101 13.48 2.52 8.66
CA ALA A 101 12.84 1.93 9.82
C ALA A 101 12.33 0.50 9.51
N ARG A 102 12.70 -0.46 10.37
CA ARG A 102 12.17 -1.82 10.30
C ARG A 102 10.74 -1.85 10.85
N PRO A 103 9.76 -2.35 10.10
CA PRO A 103 8.39 -2.49 10.58
C PRO A 103 8.31 -3.36 11.85
N LEU A 104 7.59 -2.89 12.85
CA LEU A 104 7.33 -3.60 14.11
C LEU A 104 5.91 -4.14 14.18
N LEU A 105 4.96 -3.42 13.61
CA LEU A 105 3.55 -3.79 13.61
C LEU A 105 2.77 -3.01 12.56
N MET A 106 1.61 -3.56 12.20
CA MET A 106 0.58 -2.91 11.41
C MET A 106 -0.80 -3.12 12.05
N THR A 107 -1.69 -2.18 11.84
CA THR A 107 -3.12 -2.26 12.13
C THR A 107 -3.93 -1.76 10.94
N ASP A 108 -5.17 -2.24 10.78
CA ASP A 108 -6.08 -1.80 9.73
C ASP A 108 -7.40 -1.25 10.31
N TYR A 109 -8.14 -0.54 9.48
CA TYR A 109 -9.50 -0.09 9.74
C TYR A 109 -10.31 -0.23 8.45
N ILE A 110 -11.40 -0.99 8.53
CA ILE A 110 -12.34 -1.20 7.42
C ILE A 110 -13.67 -0.57 7.78
N ALA A 111 -14.02 0.53 7.10
CA ALA A 111 -15.35 1.13 7.16
C ALA A 111 -16.21 0.53 6.04
N CYS A 112 -17.43 0.11 6.32
CA CYS A 112 -18.34 -0.43 5.30
C CYS A 112 -19.79 0.00 5.53
N GLY A 113 -20.58 0.04 4.47
CA GLY A 113 -22.03 0.31 4.60
C GLY A 113 -22.77 -0.87 5.23
N ARG A 114 -22.31 -2.09 4.94
CA ARG A 114 -22.77 -3.36 5.53
C ARG A 114 -21.63 -4.37 5.54
N VAL A 115 -21.49 -5.12 6.62
CA VAL A 115 -20.54 -6.22 6.69
C VAL A 115 -21.00 -7.37 5.79
N VAL A 116 -20.16 -7.73 4.82
CA VAL A 116 -20.23 -8.97 4.05
C VAL A 116 -19.03 -9.81 4.50
N PRO A 117 -19.22 -10.84 5.35
CA PRO A 117 -18.13 -11.52 6.04
C PRO A 117 -17.04 -12.05 5.11
N GLU A 118 -17.42 -12.63 3.99
CA GLU A 118 -16.48 -13.17 3.01
C GLU A 118 -15.63 -12.07 2.38
N ARG A 119 -16.23 -10.93 2.04
CA ARG A 119 -15.53 -9.76 1.46
C ARG A 119 -14.52 -9.17 2.44
N ILE A 120 -14.93 -8.95 3.69
CA ILE A 120 -14.02 -8.46 4.75
C ILE A 120 -12.87 -9.44 4.96
N ALA A 121 -13.18 -10.74 5.02
CA ALA A 121 -12.15 -11.77 5.16
C ALA A 121 -11.19 -11.82 3.97
N ASP A 122 -11.65 -11.56 2.73
CA ASP A 122 -10.80 -11.47 1.54
C ASP A 122 -9.82 -10.30 1.65
N VAL A 123 -10.31 -9.11 2.00
CA VAL A 123 -9.45 -7.93 2.21
C VAL A 123 -8.39 -8.22 3.26
N VAL A 124 -8.80 -8.70 4.46
CA VAL A 124 -7.87 -8.97 5.57
C VAL A 124 -6.90 -10.12 5.24
N ARG A 125 -7.32 -11.13 4.46
CA ARG A 125 -6.38 -12.16 3.95
C ARG A 125 -5.30 -11.56 3.05
N GLY A 126 -5.67 -10.60 2.20
CA GLY A 126 -4.71 -9.84 1.39
C GLY A 126 -3.74 -9.05 2.24
N VAL A 127 -4.24 -8.31 3.25
CA VAL A 127 -3.40 -7.59 4.24
C VAL A 127 -2.46 -8.55 4.94
N ALA A 128 -2.98 -9.64 5.50
CA ALA A 128 -2.19 -10.62 6.26
C ALA A 128 -1.08 -11.26 5.40
N ARG A 129 -1.39 -11.65 4.15
CA ARG A 129 -0.41 -12.20 3.21
C ARG A 129 0.73 -11.20 2.93
N ALA A 130 0.38 -9.96 2.71
CA ALA A 130 1.37 -8.90 2.48
C ALA A 130 2.17 -8.58 3.75
N CYS A 131 1.53 -8.54 4.92
CA CYS A 131 2.19 -8.39 6.22
C CYS A 131 3.19 -9.53 6.51
N GLU A 132 2.82 -10.77 6.18
CA GLU A 132 3.71 -11.94 6.29
C GLU A 132 4.95 -11.77 5.38
N PHE A 133 4.75 -11.30 4.15
CA PHE A 133 5.84 -11.05 3.19
C PHE A 133 6.80 -9.94 3.67
N VAL A 134 6.28 -8.83 4.20
CA VAL A 134 7.11 -7.71 4.65
C VAL A 134 7.62 -7.86 6.09
N GLY A 135 7.22 -8.92 6.79
CA GLY A 135 7.63 -9.20 8.16
C GLY A 135 7.05 -8.25 9.21
N ALA A 136 5.89 -7.66 8.93
CA ALA A 136 5.15 -6.79 9.85
C ALA A 136 3.94 -7.54 10.43
N PRO A 137 3.88 -7.87 11.74
CA PRO A 137 2.70 -8.52 12.30
C PRO A 137 1.46 -7.61 12.22
N LEU A 138 0.35 -8.16 11.74
CA LEU A 138 -0.97 -7.52 11.80
C LEU A 138 -1.52 -7.73 13.21
N LEU A 139 -1.32 -6.74 14.09
CA LEU A 139 -1.64 -6.87 15.52
C LEU A 139 -3.11 -6.71 15.85
N GLY A 140 -3.86 -6.08 14.97
CA GLY A 140 -5.29 -5.85 15.17
C GLY A 140 -5.85 -4.96 14.09
N GLY A 141 -7.14 -4.74 14.18
CA GLY A 141 -7.88 -3.90 13.27
C GLY A 141 -9.30 -3.70 13.76
N GLU A 142 -10.08 -2.95 13.00
CA GLU A 142 -11.48 -2.69 13.27
C GLU A 142 -12.28 -2.82 11.97
N THR A 143 -13.46 -3.40 12.07
CA THR A 143 -14.46 -3.37 10.99
C THR A 143 -15.73 -2.72 11.52
N ALA A 144 -16.08 -1.57 10.95
CA ALA A 144 -17.21 -0.79 11.41
C ALA A 144 -18.27 -0.62 10.31
N GLU A 145 -19.51 -0.95 10.64
CA GLU A 145 -20.67 -0.65 9.78
C GLU A 145 -21.11 0.81 9.97
N HIS A 146 -21.34 1.48 8.84
CA HIS A 146 -21.75 2.89 8.77
C HIS A 146 -23.09 3.03 8.04
N PRO A 147 -24.18 2.43 8.56
CA PRO A 147 -25.49 2.53 7.93
C PRO A 147 -25.94 4.00 7.89
N GLY A 148 -26.39 4.43 6.70
CA GLY A 148 -26.81 5.82 6.48
C GLY A 148 -25.69 6.81 6.17
N LEU A 149 -24.41 6.44 6.37
CA LEU A 149 -23.23 7.22 5.91
C LEU A 149 -22.62 6.65 4.64
N MET A 150 -22.62 5.33 4.50
CA MET A 150 -22.11 4.63 3.31
C MET A 150 -23.23 3.83 2.66
N ALA A 151 -23.18 3.67 1.34
CA ALA A 151 -24.08 2.73 0.66
C ALA A 151 -23.74 1.28 1.08
N SER A 152 -24.73 0.39 1.03
CA SER A 152 -24.59 -0.98 1.58
C SER A 152 -23.41 -1.77 1.00
N ASP A 153 -23.04 -1.50 -0.25
CA ASP A 153 -21.92 -2.17 -0.92
C ASP A 153 -20.59 -1.40 -0.86
N ASP A 154 -20.61 -0.19 -0.30
CA ASP A 154 -19.41 0.62 -0.15
C ASP A 154 -18.57 0.13 1.03
N TYR A 155 -17.25 0.19 0.85
CA TYR A 155 -16.29 0.07 1.93
C TYR A 155 -15.06 0.93 1.62
N ASP A 156 -14.33 1.27 2.66
CA ASP A 156 -13.02 1.91 2.61
C ASP A 156 -12.05 1.21 3.55
N VAL A 157 -10.78 1.23 3.20
CA VAL A 157 -9.73 0.54 3.96
C VAL A 157 -8.57 1.49 4.21
N ALA A 158 -8.21 1.62 5.47
CA ALA A 158 -7.04 2.36 5.92
C ALA A 158 -6.18 1.49 6.85
N GLY A 159 -4.92 1.85 7.01
CA GLY A 159 -4.01 1.17 7.91
C GLY A 159 -3.00 2.11 8.51
N ALA A 160 -2.33 1.64 9.55
CA ALA A 160 -1.19 2.31 10.14
C ALA A 160 -0.09 1.31 10.48
N ALA A 161 1.16 1.68 10.23
CA ALA A 161 2.31 0.90 10.65
C ALA A 161 3.22 1.71 11.56
N VAL A 162 3.93 1.00 12.41
CA VAL A 162 5.01 1.54 13.24
C VAL A 162 6.27 0.74 12.98
N GLY A 163 7.38 1.43 12.78
CA GLY A 163 8.70 0.83 12.67
C GLY A 163 9.70 1.50 13.58
N ALA A 164 10.89 0.91 13.69
CA ALA A 164 11.98 1.47 14.48
C ALA A 164 13.26 1.55 13.66
N VAL A 165 14.03 2.61 13.89
CA VAL A 165 15.33 2.85 13.28
C VAL A 165 16.28 3.46 14.30
N GLU A 166 17.59 3.12 14.23
CA GLU A 166 18.63 3.82 14.97
C GLU A 166 18.79 5.25 14.42
N ALA A 167 18.92 6.24 15.29
CA ALA A 167 18.90 7.65 14.90
C ALA A 167 19.97 8.05 13.88
N ASP A 168 21.15 7.43 13.93
CA ASP A 168 22.23 7.65 12.97
C ASP A 168 22.07 6.81 11.67
N ALA A 169 21.11 5.88 11.65
CA ALA A 169 20.76 5.06 10.48
C ALA A 169 19.57 5.60 9.67
N VAL A 170 18.93 6.69 10.10
CA VAL A 170 17.82 7.31 9.37
C VAL A 170 18.26 7.71 7.96
N LEU A 171 17.50 7.29 6.95
CA LEU A 171 17.69 7.66 5.55
C LEU A 171 16.90 8.93 5.22
N GLY A 172 17.44 9.76 4.33
CA GLY A 172 16.77 10.99 3.93
C GLY A 172 17.68 12.01 3.28
N PRO A 173 17.14 13.21 2.99
CA PRO A 173 17.86 14.25 2.22
C PRO A 173 19.18 14.70 2.86
N GLU A 174 19.34 14.52 4.18
CA GLU A 174 20.57 14.92 4.90
C GLU A 174 21.78 14.06 4.53
N ARG A 175 21.57 12.90 3.91
CA ARG A 175 22.62 11.99 3.45
C ARG A 175 22.94 12.14 1.96
N VAL A 176 22.05 12.76 1.19
CA VAL A 176 22.20 12.86 -0.27
C VAL A 176 23.29 13.87 -0.61
N GLU A 177 24.21 13.42 -1.47
CA GLU A 177 25.38 14.19 -1.88
C GLU A 177 25.37 14.47 -3.39
N ALA A 178 26.08 15.52 -3.80
CA ALA A 178 26.24 15.81 -5.23
C ALA A 178 27.11 14.74 -5.89
N GLY A 179 26.59 14.14 -6.95
CA GLY A 179 27.22 13.00 -7.62
C GLY A 179 26.55 11.67 -7.32
N ASP A 180 25.61 11.64 -6.39
CA ASP A 180 24.79 10.44 -6.16
C ASP A 180 24.03 10.04 -7.42
N VAL A 181 23.86 8.74 -7.57
CA VAL A 181 23.07 8.09 -8.63
C VAL A 181 21.63 7.92 -8.16
N VAL A 182 20.69 8.15 -9.07
CA VAL A 182 19.26 7.94 -8.87
C VAL A 182 18.85 6.65 -9.58
N LEU A 183 18.56 5.61 -8.84
CA LEU A 183 18.11 4.31 -9.36
C LEU A 183 16.58 4.22 -9.29
N ALA A 184 15.95 4.00 -10.45
CA ALA A 184 14.52 3.72 -10.54
C ALA A 184 14.26 2.22 -10.32
N ILE A 185 13.30 1.90 -9.46
CA ILE A 185 12.85 0.53 -9.21
C ILE A 185 11.44 0.39 -9.78
N ALA A 186 11.27 -0.57 -10.69
CA ALA A 186 10.06 -0.74 -11.47
C ALA A 186 8.81 -0.96 -10.58
N SER A 187 7.69 -0.36 -10.98
CA SER A 187 6.37 -0.67 -10.42
C SER A 187 5.79 -1.96 -11.02
N SER A 188 4.75 -2.51 -10.38
CA SER A 188 3.96 -3.61 -10.93
C SER A 188 2.85 -3.12 -11.88
N GLY A 189 2.70 -1.83 -12.04
CA GLY A 189 1.63 -1.16 -12.79
C GLY A 189 1.26 0.16 -12.12
N LEU A 190 -0.03 0.48 -12.10
CA LEU A 190 -0.55 1.74 -11.53
C LEU A 190 -0.37 1.86 -10.01
N HIS A 191 -0.17 0.74 -9.31
CA HIS A 191 -0.21 0.65 -7.86
C HIS A 191 -1.57 1.04 -7.29
N SER A 192 -1.63 2.03 -6.37
CA SER A 192 -2.86 2.44 -5.70
C SER A 192 -3.17 3.94 -5.84
N ASN A 193 -2.36 4.69 -6.58
CA ASN A 193 -2.49 6.13 -6.73
C ASN A 193 -3.03 6.52 -8.11
N GLY A 194 -3.68 7.70 -8.20
CA GLY A 194 -4.21 8.25 -9.45
C GLY A 194 -5.50 7.59 -9.95
N TYR A 195 -6.11 6.67 -9.20
CA TYR A 195 -7.30 5.93 -9.63
C TYR A 195 -8.55 6.78 -9.86
N SER A 196 -8.65 7.95 -9.26
CA SER A 196 -9.75 8.88 -9.57
C SER A 196 -9.71 9.32 -11.04
N LEU A 197 -8.52 9.60 -11.58
CA LEU A 197 -8.31 9.92 -12.99
C LEU A 197 -8.57 8.68 -13.88
N VAL A 198 -7.91 7.56 -13.57
CA VAL A 198 -8.01 6.32 -14.35
C VAL A 198 -9.47 5.84 -14.46
N ARG A 199 -10.20 5.80 -13.36
CA ARG A 199 -11.61 5.38 -13.31
C ARG A 199 -12.51 6.32 -14.13
N ARG A 200 -12.27 7.63 -14.09
CA ARG A 200 -13.00 8.59 -14.92
C ARG A 200 -12.76 8.30 -16.40
N ILE A 201 -11.50 8.13 -16.81
CA ILE A 201 -11.12 7.83 -18.19
C ILE A 201 -11.78 6.54 -18.67
N VAL A 202 -11.70 5.47 -17.88
CA VAL A 202 -12.33 4.18 -18.21
C VAL A 202 -13.85 4.32 -18.36
N ALA A 203 -14.51 5.02 -17.43
CA ALA A 203 -15.94 5.25 -17.50
C ALA A 203 -16.36 6.06 -18.74
N GLU A 204 -15.63 7.11 -19.08
CA GLU A 204 -15.87 7.96 -20.26
C GLU A 204 -15.57 7.22 -21.57
N SER A 205 -14.61 6.30 -21.60
CA SER A 205 -14.28 5.48 -22.77
C SER A 205 -15.36 4.45 -23.13
N GLY A 206 -16.18 4.07 -22.17
CA GLY A 206 -17.16 2.99 -22.31
C GLY A 206 -16.56 1.59 -22.39
N TRP A 207 -15.26 1.41 -22.12
CA TRP A 207 -14.66 0.08 -22.09
C TRP A 207 -15.12 -0.67 -20.82
N PRO A 208 -15.67 -1.89 -20.98
CA PRO A 208 -16.01 -2.72 -19.84
C PRO A 208 -14.75 -3.33 -19.21
N LEU A 209 -14.80 -3.62 -17.92
CA LEU A 209 -13.63 -4.16 -17.17
C LEU A 209 -13.25 -5.59 -17.61
N ASP A 210 -14.18 -6.36 -18.14
CA ASP A 210 -13.95 -7.71 -18.69
C ASP A 210 -13.40 -7.73 -20.12
N ARG A 211 -13.10 -6.55 -20.69
CA ARG A 211 -12.49 -6.42 -22.01
C ARG A 211 -11.07 -6.96 -22.01
N ASP A 212 -10.79 -7.92 -22.89
CA ASP A 212 -9.42 -8.33 -23.20
C ASP A 212 -8.66 -7.19 -23.88
N VAL A 213 -7.47 -6.88 -23.36
CA VAL A 213 -6.56 -5.85 -23.86
C VAL A 213 -5.26 -6.53 -24.29
N PRO A 214 -5.00 -6.63 -25.60
CA PRO A 214 -3.84 -7.35 -26.12
C PRO A 214 -2.50 -6.85 -25.58
N GLU A 215 -2.39 -5.55 -25.31
CA GLU A 215 -1.21 -4.89 -24.76
C GLU A 215 -0.85 -5.38 -23.35
N PHE A 216 -1.83 -5.90 -22.59
CA PHE A 216 -1.65 -6.45 -21.25
C PHE A 216 -1.57 -7.98 -21.27
N GLY A 217 -2.15 -8.63 -22.30
CA GLY A 217 -2.36 -10.08 -22.33
C GLY A 217 -3.39 -10.57 -21.30
N ARG A 218 -4.23 -9.67 -20.77
CA ARG A 218 -5.29 -9.90 -19.78
C ARG A 218 -6.40 -8.87 -19.89
N THR A 219 -7.44 -9.00 -19.10
CA THR A 219 -8.54 -8.04 -19.12
C THR A 219 -8.15 -6.68 -18.55
N LEU A 220 -8.88 -5.63 -18.91
CA LEU A 220 -8.69 -4.28 -18.33
C LEU A 220 -8.82 -4.31 -16.81
N GLY A 221 -9.80 -5.02 -16.29
CA GLY A 221 -10.03 -5.12 -14.85
C GLY A 221 -8.91 -5.82 -14.10
N GLU A 222 -8.38 -6.92 -14.65
CA GLU A 222 -7.21 -7.62 -14.08
C GLU A 222 -5.98 -6.71 -14.03
N GLU A 223 -5.73 -5.94 -15.10
CA GLU A 223 -4.65 -4.96 -15.12
C GLU A 223 -4.85 -3.87 -14.06
N LEU A 224 -6.04 -3.32 -13.96
CA LEU A 224 -6.37 -2.28 -12.97
C LEU A 224 -6.38 -2.80 -11.53
N LEU A 225 -6.48 -4.11 -11.30
CA LEU A 225 -6.36 -4.71 -9.97
C LEU A 225 -4.96 -5.26 -9.67
N GLU A 226 -3.98 -5.10 -10.59
CA GLU A 226 -2.61 -5.53 -10.28
C GLU A 226 -2.17 -4.93 -8.94
N PRO A 227 -1.77 -5.78 -7.97
CA PRO A 227 -1.42 -5.30 -6.64
C PRO A 227 -0.14 -4.46 -6.66
N THR A 228 -0.07 -3.50 -5.77
CA THR A 228 1.14 -2.72 -5.50
C THR A 228 2.30 -3.65 -5.17
N ARG A 229 3.45 -3.45 -5.82
CA ARG A 229 4.70 -4.12 -5.43
C ARG A 229 5.13 -3.65 -4.04
N LEU A 230 5.55 -4.59 -3.22
CA LEU A 230 6.03 -4.34 -1.86
C LEU A 230 7.56 -4.15 -1.91
N TYR A 231 8.03 -2.98 -1.50
CA TYR A 231 9.45 -2.59 -1.59
C TYR A 231 10.18 -2.68 -0.25
N SER A 232 9.47 -2.70 0.86
CA SER A 232 10.08 -2.65 2.20
C SER A 232 11.15 -3.71 2.45
N PRO A 233 11.02 -5.00 2.02
CA PRO A 233 12.11 -5.95 2.22
C PRO A 233 13.39 -5.56 1.48
N LEU A 234 13.27 -5.13 0.21
CA LEU A 234 14.40 -4.66 -0.59
C LEU A 234 15.03 -3.40 0.02
N CYS A 235 14.19 -2.41 0.38
CA CYS A 235 14.67 -1.16 0.98
C CYS A 235 15.49 -1.42 2.24
N LEU A 236 15.02 -2.32 3.11
CA LEU A 236 15.72 -2.68 4.34
C LEU A 236 17.01 -3.46 4.09
N GLU A 237 17.03 -4.34 3.10
CA GLU A 237 18.22 -5.12 2.72
C GLU A 237 19.38 -4.22 2.29
N VAL A 238 19.08 -3.21 1.46
CA VAL A 238 20.10 -2.30 0.91
C VAL A 238 20.26 -0.99 1.71
N SER A 239 19.55 -0.81 2.80
CA SER A 239 19.45 0.44 3.57
C SER A 239 20.81 1.05 3.99
N ARG A 240 21.83 0.20 4.20
CA ARG A 240 23.17 0.64 4.60
C ARG A 240 24.00 1.21 3.45
N ARG A 241 23.54 1.02 2.19
CA ARG A 241 24.24 1.43 0.97
C ARG A 241 23.56 2.61 0.29
N VAL A 242 22.40 3.02 0.80
CA VAL A 242 21.54 4.02 0.20
C VAL A 242 21.50 5.25 1.10
N HIS A 243 21.49 6.43 0.49
CA HIS A 243 21.36 7.70 1.20
C HIS A 243 19.90 8.07 1.45
N ALA A 244 19.04 7.84 0.46
CA ALA A 244 17.61 8.08 0.58
C ALA A 244 16.80 7.15 -0.34
N PHE A 245 15.56 6.86 0.07
CA PHE A 245 14.53 6.30 -0.81
C PHE A 245 13.41 7.31 -1.01
N SER A 246 12.77 7.24 -2.17
CA SER A 246 11.53 7.97 -2.47
C SER A 246 10.47 7.01 -2.97
N HIS A 247 9.39 6.84 -2.20
CA HIS A 247 8.22 6.08 -2.61
C HIS A 247 7.39 6.91 -3.60
N VAL A 248 7.19 6.40 -4.80
CA VAL A 248 6.46 7.12 -5.86
C VAL A 248 4.97 6.84 -5.72
N THR A 249 4.29 7.74 -5.05
CA THR A 249 2.84 7.72 -4.79
C THR A 249 2.11 8.83 -5.55
N GLY A 250 1.03 9.38 -5.02
CA GLY A 250 0.32 10.50 -5.65
C GLY A 250 1.23 11.71 -5.92
N GLY A 251 1.06 12.34 -7.10
CA GLY A 251 1.92 13.42 -7.57
C GLY A 251 3.09 12.98 -8.46
N GLY A 252 3.19 11.67 -8.76
CA GLY A 252 4.14 11.14 -9.72
C GLY A 252 5.61 11.15 -9.26
N LEU A 253 6.51 10.79 -10.18
CA LEU A 253 7.93 10.60 -9.88
C LEU A 253 8.60 11.90 -9.39
N ALA A 254 8.39 13.00 -10.11
CA ALA A 254 9.12 14.26 -9.85
C ALA A 254 8.79 14.84 -8.47
N ALA A 255 7.52 14.92 -8.11
CA ALA A 255 7.10 15.50 -6.83
C ALA A 255 7.56 14.65 -5.62
N ASN A 256 7.54 13.32 -5.76
CA ASN A 256 7.99 12.43 -4.69
C ASN A 256 9.52 12.43 -4.56
N LEU A 257 10.26 12.38 -5.67
CA LEU A 257 11.72 12.47 -5.65
C LEU A 257 12.21 13.79 -5.05
N ALA A 258 11.54 14.90 -5.35
CA ALA A 258 11.88 16.21 -4.79
C ALA A 258 11.85 16.26 -3.26
N ARG A 259 11.13 15.37 -2.59
CA ARG A 259 11.06 15.30 -1.11
C ARG A 259 12.37 14.84 -0.46
N VAL A 260 13.20 14.15 -1.23
CA VAL A 260 14.48 13.61 -0.75
C VAL A 260 15.70 14.25 -1.41
N VAL A 261 15.50 15.17 -2.34
CA VAL A 261 16.59 15.96 -2.96
C VAL A 261 16.84 17.22 -2.11
N PRO A 262 18.06 17.45 -1.60
CA PRO A 262 18.39 18.63 -0.81
C PRO A 262 18.17 19.95 -1.56
N VAL A 263 17.84 21.00 -0.82
CA VAL A 263 17.70 22.36 -1.38
C VAL A 263 19.00 22.78 -2.05
N GLY A 264 18.91 23.22 -3.31
CA GLY A 264 20.06 23.64 -4.12
C GLY A 264 20.67 22.52 -4.97
N MET A 265 20.15 21.29 -4.87
CA MET A 265 20.47 20.17 -5.77
C MET A 265 19.36 19.94 -6.79
N CYS A 266 19.66 19.19 -7.83
CA CYS A 266 18.72 18.76 -8.85
C CYS A 266 18.99 17.30 -9.21
N ALA A 267 17.94 16.48 -9.24
CA ALA A 267 18.00 15.13 -9.79
C ALA A 267 17.77 15.19 -11.31
N ALA A 268 18.70 14.63 -12.07
CA ALA A 268 18.56 14.48 -13.52
C ALA A 268 18.06 13.07 -13.84
N ILE A 269 16.85 12.97 -14.41
CA ILE A 269 16.24 11.71 -14.79
C ILE A 269 16.28 11.55 -16.30
N ASP A 270 16.91 10.47 -16.77
CA ASP A 270 16.83 10.04 -18.17
C ASP A 270 15.54 9.24 -18.39
N ARG A 271 14.52 9.87 -18.99
CA ARG A 271 13.25 9.21 -19.30
C ARG A 271 13.41 8.00 -20.22
N SER A 272 14.44 7.97 -21.07
CA SER A 272 14.67 6.86 -21.99
C SER A 272 15.12 5.57 -21.29
N SER A 273 15.60 5.68 -20.05
CA SER A 273 15.99 4.53 -19.22
C SER A 273 14.79 3.88 -18.49
N ILE A 274 13.61 4.51 -18.49
CA ILE A 274 12.43 4.04 -17.81
C ILE A 274 11.57 3.22 -18.79
N GLU A 275 11.36 1.94 -18.47
CA GLU A 275 10.39 1.11 -19.17
C GLU A 275 8.98 1.40 -18.63
N VAL A 276 8.17 2.11 -19.42
CA VAL A 276 6.81 2.46 -19.06
C VAL A 276 5.87 1.32 -19.42
N PRO A 277 5.17 0.69 -18.43
CA PRO A 277 4.22 -0.39 -18.70
C PRO A 277 3.08 0.03 -19.64
N PRO A 278 2.54 -0.88 -20.46
CA PRO A 278 1.52 -0.56 -21.46
C PRO A 278 0.27 0.11 -20.91
N VAL A 279 -0.09 -0.14 -19.65
CA VAL A 279 -1.28 0.44 -19.01
C VAL A 279 -1.31 1.96 -19.06
N PHE A 280 -0.15 2.62 -18.94
CA PHE A 280 -0.06 4.08 -19.00
C PHE A 280 -0.37 4.61 -20.39
N SER A 281 0.13 3.93 -21.44
CA SER A 281 -0.19 4.28 -22.84
C SER A 281 -1.67 4.10 -23.15
N VAL A 282 -2.25 2.99 -22.70
CA VAL A 282 -3.68 2.71 -22.91
C VAL A 282 -4.55 3.74 -22.16
N VAL A 283 -4.25 4.05 -20.91
CA VAL A 283 -4.97 5.08 -20.14
C VAL A 283 -4.86 6.46 -20.81
N ARG A 284 -3.66 6.81 -21.31
CA ARG A 284 -3.43 8.05 -22.06
C ARG A 284 -4.30 8.13 -23.31
N GLU A 285 -4.29 7.08 -24.13
CA GLU A 285 -5.03 7.04 -25.40
C GLU A 285 -6.55 7.10 -25.18
N LEU A 286 -7.04 6.34 -24.21
CA LEU A 286 -8.45 6.34 -23.84
C LEU A 286 -8.94 7.71 -23.35
N GLY A 287 -8.11 8.39 -22.56
CA GLY A 287 -8.46 9.70 -21.99
C GLY A 287 -8.12 10.89 -22.86
N GLY A 288 -7.34 10.72 -23.94
CA GLY A 288 -6.77 11.84 -24.71
C GLY A 288 -5.95 12.78 -23.84
N VAL A 289 -5.30 12.25 -22.79
CA VAL A 289 -4.55 13.02 -21.78
C VAL A 289 -3.10 13.23 -22.23
N ALA A 290 -2.50 14.37 -21.92
CA ALA A 290 -1.09 14.60 -22.19
C ALA A 290 -0.19 13.75 -21.30
N TRP A 291 1.03 13.42 -21.77
CA TRP A 291 1.99 12.66 -20.96
C TRP A 291 2.33 13.40 -19.67
N GLU A 292 2.51 14.69 -19.73
CA GLU A 292 2.84 15.55 -18.61
C GLU A 292 1.80 15.47 -17.49
N ASP A 293 0.51 15.44 -17.84
CA ASP A 293 -0.58 15.30 -16.86
C ASP A 293 -0.56 13.92 -16.19
N LEU A 294 -0.18 12.86 -16.93
CA LEU A 294 -0.01 11.52 -16.37
C LEU A 294 1.22 11.44 -15.45
N GLU A 295 2.36 12.03 -15.87
CA GLU A 295 3.60 12.10 -15.07
C GLU A 295 3.39 12.83 -13.74
N ASP A 296 2.53 13.85 -13.72
CA ASP A 296 2.18 14.59 -12.50
C ASP A 296 1.22 13.84 -11.58
N THR A 297 0.65 12.71 -12.03
CA THR A 297 -0.39 11.97 -11.29
C THR A 297 0.01 10.54 -11.00
N LEU A 298 0.65 9.84 -11.95
CA LEU A 298 0.91 8.40 -11.93
C LEU A 298 2.41 8.12 -11.79
N ASN A 299 2.73 6.91 -11.38
CA ASN A 299 4.12 6.48 -11.17
C ASN A 299 4.91 6.20 -12.46
N MET A 300 4.26 6.13 -13.61
CA MET A 300 4.85 5.93 -14.94
C MET A 300 5.81 4.74 -15.05
N GLY A 301 5.60 3.70 -14.25
CA GLY A 301 6.43 2.49 -14.24
C GLY A 301 7.53 2.50 -13.16
N VAL A 302 7.65 3.56 -12.36
CA VAL A 302 8.62 3.66 -11.26
C VAL A 302 7.88 3.72 -9.93
N GLY A 303 7.98 2.67 -9.11
CA GLY A 303 7.28 2.65 -7.82
C GLY A 303 8.16 3.08 -6.64
N MET A 304 9.47 2.92 -6.77
CA MET A 304 10.43 3.33 -5.74
C MET A 304 11.69 3.90 -6.41
N VAL A 305 12.31 4.87 -5.77
CA VAL A 305 13.63 5.39 -6.17
C VAL A 305 14.60 5.23 -5.02
N ALA A 306 15.82 4.76 -5.32
CA ALA A 306 16.96 4.77 -4.41
C ALA A 306 17.97 5.83 -4.85
N VAL A 307 18.50 6.60 -3.91
CA VAL A 307 19.57 7.59 -4.12
C VAL A 307 20.79 7.13 -3.35
N LEU A 308 21.91 6.91 -4.03
CA LEU A 308 23.11 6.30 -3.44
C LEU A 308 24.38 6.76 -4.14
N ALA A 309 25.53 6.58 -3.48
CA ALA A 309 26.82 6.85 -4.08
C ALA A 309 27.10 5.96 -5.31
N GLU A 310 27.80 6.47 -6.31
CA GLU A 310 28.07 5.75 -7.58
C GLU A 310 28.77 4.41 -7.36
N GLU A 311 29.70 4.32 -6.40
CA GLU A 311 30.42 3.11 -6.05
C GLU A 311 29.57 1.98 -5.43
N GLU A 312 28.40 2.32 -4.92
CA GLU A 312 27.46 1.33 -4.33
C GLU A 312 26.47 0.74 -5.35
N VAL A 313 26.40 1.30 -6.57
CA VAL A 313 25.40 0.89 -7.58
C VAL A 313 25.50 -0.61 -7.89
N ASP A 314 26.71 -1.12 -8.18
CA ASP A 314 26.92 -2.52 -8.55
C ASP A 314 26.57 -3.53 -7.42
N ALA A 315 26.51 -3.03 -6.19
CA ALA A 315 26.17 -3.84 -5.02
C ALA A 315 24.67 -3.81 -4.66
N VAL A 316 23.92 -2.87 -5.27
CA VAL A 316 22.49 -2.68 -5.06
C VAL A 316 21.67 -3.23 -6.22
N VAL A 317 22.20 -3.24 -7.45
CA VAL A 317 21.60 -3.84 -8.65
C VAL A 317 21.93 -5.32 -8.75
#